data_875ae114d7f6115bdba18dc1038d276a
#
_entry.id   875ae114d7f6115bdba18dc1038d276a
#
_cell.length_a   1.000
_cell.length_b   1.000
_cell.length_c   1.000
_cell.angle_alpha   90.00
_cell.angle_beta   90.00
_cell.angle_gamma   90.00
#
_symmetry.space_group_name_H-M   'P 1'
#
loop_
_entity.id
_entity.type
_entity.pdbx_description
1 polymer ?
#
loop_
_entity_poly.entity_id
_entity_poly.type
_entity_poly.pdbx_seq_one_letter_code
_entity_poly.pdbx_strand_id
1 'polypeptide(L)'
;EISCSLVGSEMCIRDRAMTMGDRIVVMKDGYIQQIDTPTNLYNDPVNQFVAGFIGSPQMNFIDAKLLKVDGKYVVEFGSEDTKTTRGVKYQVTVPESKVDPEVLEPLVDQEVVLGVRPECIHDEPAFLAQATTGVINTTVEVTEMMGAETYLYLNCEGIQLTARVSPRSDVRPQDELKVAIDPNRIHIFDKETEKAVLN
;
A
#
# COMPACT_ATOMS: atom_id res chain seq x y z
N GLU A 1 -32.79 18.64 3.31
CA GLU A 1 -32.61 18.15 1.93
C GLU A 1 -31.23 17.59 1.73
N ILE A 2 -31.23 16.33 1.50
CA ILE A 2 -30.16 15.40 1.54
C ILE A 2 -29.49 15.36 0.18
N SER A 3 -28.86 16.42 -0.20
CA SER A 3 -28.08 16.41 -1.40
C SER A 3 -26.58 16.26 -1.14
N CYS A 4 -26.27 16.07 0.09
CA CYS A 4 -24.92 15.72 0.41
C CYS A 4 -24.52 14.33 0.00
N SER A 5 -24.88 14.33 -0.82
CA SER A 5 -24.85 13.28 -0.53
C SER A 5 -24.60 12.03 -1.18
N LEU A 6 -24.56 11.93 -2.39
CA LEU A 6 -24.36 10.65 -3.05
C LEU A 6 -22.91 10.12 -2.88
N VAL A 7 -21.91 10.95 -2.93
CA VAL A 7 -20.50 10.53 -2.72
C VAL A 7 -20.25 10.09 -1.28
N GLY A 8 -20.75 10.84 -0.31
CA GLY A 8 -20.68 10.43 1.09
C GLY A 8 -21.54 9.21 1.40
N SER A 9 -22.62 8.97 0.67
CA SER A 9 -23.48 7.81 0.87
C SER A 9 -22.87 6.51 0.33
N GLU A 10 -22.10 6.54 -0.74
CA GLU A 10 -21.42 5.36 -1.28
C GLU A 10 -20.29 4.89 -0.36
N MET A 11 -19.50 5.80 0.17
CA MET A 11 -18.48 5.49 1.19
C MET A 11 -19.15 4.92 2.44
N CYS A 12 -20.20 5.56 2.95
CA CYS A 12 -20.97 5.04 4.09
C CYS A 12 -21.63 3.69 3.82
N ILE A 13 -22.02 3.36 2.58
CA ILE A 13 -22.57 2.06 2.23
C ILE A 13 -21.47 0.99 2.28
N ARG A 14 -20.29 1.27 1.74
CA ARG A 14 -19.14 0.33 1.78
C ARG A 14 -18.69 0.06 3.21
N ASP A 15 -18.54 1.09 4.03
CA ASP A 15 -18.15 0.95 5.44
C ASP A 15 -19.19 0.14 6.22
N ARG A 16 -20.48 0.36 5.95
CA ARG A 16 -21.54 -0.46 6.57
C ARG A 16 -21.50 -1.90 6.11
N ALA A 17 -21.24 -2.17 4.83
CA ALA A 17 -21.09 -3.54 4.33
C ALA A 17 -19.92 -4.25 5.05
N MET A 18 -18.79 -3.56 5.24
CA MET A 18 -17.63 -4.10 5.95
C MET A 18 -17.89 -4.38 7.43
N THR A 19 -18.83 -3.69 8.06
CA THR A 19 -19.12 -3.84 9.50
C THR A 19 -20.31 -4.75 9.81
N MET A 20 -21.26 -4.90 8.90
CA MET A 20 -22.50 -5.60 9.13
C MET A 20 -22.66 -6.93 8.38
N GLY A 21 -21.86 -7.15 7.34
CA GLY A 21 -21.91 -8.35 6.53
C GLY A 21 -20.98 -9.45 7.05
N ASP A 22 -21.48 -10.67 7.19
CA ASP A 22 -20.62 -11.84 7.45
C ASP A 22 -19.79 -12.19 6.22
N ARG A 23 -20.34 -11.97 5.03
CA ARG A 23 -19.66 -12.15 3.73
C ARG A 23 -20.05 -11.02 2.80
N ILE A 24 -19.08 -10.59 2.01
CA ILE A 24 -19.21 -9.51 1.03
C ILE A 24 -18.84 -10.03 -0.35
N VAL A 25 -19.60 -9.61 -1.35
CA VAL A 25 -19.32 -9.86 -2.76
C VAL A 25 -18.80 -8.58 -3.38
N VAL A 26 -17.54 -8.59 -3.82
CA VAL A 26 -16.94 -7.49 -4.59
C VAL A 26 -17.16 -7.77 -6.07
N MET A 27 -17.74 -6.80 -6.79
CA MET A 27 -18.05 -6.92 -8.22
C MET A 27 -17.39 -5.77 -9.01
N LYS A 28 -16.99 -6.09 -10.24
CA LYS A 28 -16.49 -5.12 -11.24
C LYS A 28 -17.13 -5.45 -12.59
N ASP A 29 -17.76 -4.48 -13.22
CA ASP A 29 -18.35 -4.62 -14.57
C ASP A 29 -19.31 -5.82 -14.72
N GLY A 30 -20.08 -6.13 -13.66
CA GLY A 30 -21.01 -7.26 -13.64
C GLY A 30 -20.37 -8.61 -13.29
N TYR A 31 -19.06 -8.68 -13.11
CA TYR A 31 -18.34 -9.91 -12.76
C TYR A 31 -17.93 -9.91 -11.28
N ILE A 32 -18.10 -11.05 -10.63
CA ILE A 32 -17.63 -11.25 -9.26
C ILE A 32 -16.11 -11.33 -9.26
N GLN A 33 -15.49 -10.50 -8.43
CA GLN A 33 -14.04 -10.48 -8.23
C GLN A 33 -13.63 -11.35 -7.05
N GLN A 34 -14.32 -11.17 -5.91
CA GLN A 34 -14.07 -11.96 -4.69
C GLN A 34 -15.33 -12.05 -3.84
N ILE A 35 -15.52 -13.18 -3.17
CA ILE A 35 -16.58 -13.39 -2.16
C ILE A 35 -15.92 -13.90 -0.90
N ASP A 36 -15.87 -13.06 0.14
CA ASP A 36 -15.19 -13.43 1.37
C ASP A 36 -15.73 -12.66 2.58
N THR A 37 -15.15 -12.94 3.76
CA THR A 37 -15.36 -12.14 4.96
C THR A 37 -14.72 -10.74 4.78
N PRO A 38 -15.21 -9.71 5.49
CA PRO A 38 -14.59 -8.38 5.47
C PRO A 38 -13.08 -8.41 5.75
N THR A 39 -12.66 -9.19 6.73
CA THR A 39 -11.25 -9.33 7.13
C THR A 39 -10.40 -9.90 6.00
N ASN A 40 -10.87 -10.96 5.32
CA ASN A 40 -10.13 -11.56 4.22
C ASN A 40 -10.06 -10.65 3.00
N LEU A 41 -11.16 -9.96 2.66
CA LEU A 41 -11.17 -8.98 1.57
C LEU A 41 -10.13 -7.86 1.80
N TYR A 42 -9.90 -7.50 3.05
CA TYR A 42 -8.94 -6.49 3.43
C TYR A 42 -7.49 -7.01 3.44
N ASN A 43 -7.27 -8.17 4.05
CA ASN A 43 -5.93 -8.72 4.26
C ASN A 43 -5.43 -9.57 3.09
N ASP A 44 -6.34 -10.28 2.40
CA ASP A 44 -6.02 -11.26 1.36
C ASP A 44 -6.80 -10.97 0.06
N PRO A 45 -6.65 -9.77 -0.52
CA PRO A 45 -7.31 -9.43 -1.77
C PRO A 45 -6.78 -10.27 -2.92
N VAL A 46 -7.65 -10.83 -3.76
CA VAL A 46 -7.24 -11.71 -4.88
C VAL A 46 -6.62 -10.94 -6.06
N ASN A 47 -6.82 -9.64 -6.14
CA ASN A 47 -6.27 -8.79 -7.20
C ASN A 47 -6.19 -7.31 -6.77
N GLN A 48 -5.53 -6.49 -7.59
CA GLN A 48 -5.36 -5.05 -7.36
C GLN A 48 -6.71 -4.31 -7.24
N PHE A 49 -7.71 -4.72 -8.03
CA PHE A 49 -9.01 -4.08 -7.96
C PHE A 49 -9.65 -4.23 -6.58
N VAL A 50 -9.68 -5.43 -6.03
CA VAL A 50 -10.22 -5.68 -4.68
C VAL A 50 -9.39 -4.93 -3.64
N ALA A 51 -8.06 -4.98 -3.73
CA ALA A 51 -7.15 -4.30 -2.82
C ALA A 51 -7.36 -2.78 -2.78
N GLY A 52 -7.55 -2.16 -3.94
CA GLY A 52 -7.79 -0.73 -4.06
C GLY A 52 -9.23 -0.33 -3.74
N PHE A 53 -10.20 -1.23 -3.99
CA PHE A 53 -11.60 -0.95 -3.71
C PHE A 53 -11.93 -1.02 -2.22
N ILE A 54 -11.25 -1.90 -1.48
CA ILE A 54 -11.44 -2.12 -0.04
C ILE A 54 -10.41 -1.34 0.76
N GLY A 55 -10.89 -0.38 1.54
CA GLY A 55 -10.09 0.49 2.41
C GLY A 55 -10.29 1.98 2.11
N SER A 56 -10.20 2.80 3.15
CA SER A 56 -10.23 4.25 3.06
C SER A 56 -9.19 4.80 4.05
N PRO A 57 -8.12 5.44 3.54
CA PRO A 57 -7.75 5.62 2.13
C PRO A 57 -7.45 4.30 1.39
N GLN A 58 -7.39 4.36 0.05
CA GLN A 58 -7.05 3.21 -0.77
C GLN A 58 -5.61 2.73 -0.53
N MET A 59 -5.34 1.46 -0.89
CA MET A 59 -3.99 0.91 -0.92
C MET A 59 -3.10 1.71 -1.88
N ASN A 60 -1.86 1.97 -1.48
CA ASN A 60 -0.85 2.49 -2.38
C ASN A 60 -0.38 1.38 -3.33
N PHE A 61 -0.29 1.69 -4.62
CA PHE A 61 0.28 0.80 -5.62
C PHE A 61 1.54 1.44 -6.21
N ILE A 62 2.64 0.72 -6.14
CA ILE A 62 3.96 1.19 -6.55
C ILE A 62 4.51 0.23 -7.60
N ASP A 63 4.85 0.75 -8.77
CA ASP A 63 5.57 -0.03 -9.77
C ASP A 63 6.95 -0.41 -9.24
N ALA A 64 7.25 -1.69 -9.28
CA ALA A 64 8.43 -2.25 -8.65
C ALA A 64 8.99 -3.43 -9.46
N LYS A 65 10.16 -3.88 -9.08
CA LYS A 65 10.79 -5.08 -9.64
C LYS A 65 11.07 -6.09 -8.52
N LEU A 66 10.72 -7.35 -8.74
CA LEU A 66 11.09 -8.41 -7.82
C LEU A 66 12.49 -8.90 -8.13
N LEU A 67 13.36 -8.89 -7.13
CA LEU A 67 14.75 -9.33 -7.23
C LEU A 67 15.03 -10.45 -6.23
N LYS A 68 16.10 -11.21 -6.48
CA LYS A 68 16.64 -12.17 -5.53
C LYS A 68 18.07 -11.78 -5.17
N VAL A 69 18.27 -11.30 -3.96
CA VAL A 69 19.56 -10.82 -3.44
C VAL A 69 19.97 -11.65 -2.23
N ASP A 70 21.13 -12.26 -2.27
CA ASP A 70 21.66 -13.12 -1.19
C ASP A 70 20.67 -14.21 -0.73
N GLY A 71 19.89 -14.76 -1.69
CA GLY A 71 18.90 -15.79 -1.42
C GLY A 71 17.56 -15.28 -0.86
N LYS A 72 17.40 -13.98 -0.65
CA LYS A 72 16.17 -13.33 -0.21
C LYS A 72 15.44 -12.65 -1.37
N TYR A 73 14.12 -12.68 -1.32
CA TYR A 73 13.30 -11.93 -2.26
C TYR A 73 13.19 -10.48 -1.80
N VAL A 74 13.40 -9.57 -2.72
CA VAL A 74 13.44 -8.12 -2.46
C VAL A 74 12.63 -7.42 -3.52
N VAL A 75 11.73 -6.55 -3.12
CA VAL A 75 10.98 -5.66 -4.01
C VAL A 75 11.72 -4.33 -4.10
N GLU A 76 12.20 -3.99 -5.30
CA GLU A 76 12.92 -2.74 -5.56
C GLU A 76 12.02 -1.77 -6.33
N PHE A 77 11.96 -0.53 -5.87
CA PHE A 77 11.23 0.56 -6.52
C PHE A 77 11.99 1.88 -6.41
N GLY A 78 11.55 2.90 -7.12
CA GLY A 78 12.20 4.21 -7.17
C GLY A 78 12.33 4.70 -8.60
N SER A 79 12.96 5.85 -8.80
CA SER A 79 13.11 6.45 -10.10
C SER A 79 14.48 6.15 -10.71
N GLU A 80 14.49 5.81 -12.00
CA GLU A 80 15.72 5.75 -12.83
C GLU A 80 16.04 7.09 -13.51
N ASP A 81 15.14 8.07 -13.44
CA ASP A 81 15.31 9.35 -14.12
C ASP A 81 16.31 10.26 -13.38
N THR A 82 17.54 10.25 -13.87
CA THR A 82 18.65 11.01 -13.32
C THR A 82 18.55 12.54 -13.55
N LYS A 83 17.56 13.04 -14.27
CA LYS A 83 17.42 14.46 -14.61
C LYS A 83 16.60 15.24 -13.57
N THR A 84 15.64 14.60 -12.94
CA THR A 84 14.74 15.22 -11.96
C THR A 84 14.84 14.60 -10.58
N THR A 85 15.28 13.35 -10.50
CA THR A 85 15.42 12.57 -9.29
C THR A 85 16.88 12.13 -9.09
N ARG A 86 17.29 11.89 -7.86
CA ARG A 86 18.66 11.45 -7.54
C ARG A 86 18.95 10.01 -7.97
N GLY A 87 18.04 9.35 -8.69
CA GLY A 87 18.16 7.94 -9.07
C GLY A 87 18.21 7.01 -7.86
N VAL A 88 17.48 7.35 -6.80
CA VAL A 88 17.48 6.56 -5.57
C VAL A 88 16.55 5.38 -5.75
N LYS A 89 17.06 4.19 -5.46
CA LYS A 89 16.29 2.97 -5.40
C LYS A 89 16.08 2.57 -3.95
N TYR A 90 14.86 2.16 -3.65
CA TYR A 90 14.45 1.67 -2.35
C TYR A 90 14.14 0.19 -2.44
N GLN A 91 14.34 -0.53 -1.36
CA GLN A 91 14.16 -1.95 -1.31
C GLN A 91 13.36 -2.35 -0.08
N VAL A 92 12.41 -3.27 -0.28
CA VAL A 92 11.66 -3.94 0.80
C VAL A 92 11.93 -5.43 0.68
N THR A 93 12.48 -6.02 1.73
CA THR A 93 12.74 -7.46 1.78
C THR A 93 11.46 -8.20 2.13
N VAL A 94 11.09 -9.20 1.35
CA VAL A 94 9.96 -10.08 1.64
C VAL A 94 10.33 -10.96 2.85
N PRO A 95 9.51 -10.98 3.92
CA PRO A 95 9.76 -11.83 5.07
C PRO A 95 9.73 -13.33 4.70
N GLU A 96 10.63 -14.12 5.25
CA GLU A 96 10.73 -15.56 4.97
C GLU A 96 9.41 -16.29 5.26
N SER A 97 8.63 -15.82 6.23
CA SER A 97 7.32 -16.40 6.59
C SER A 97 6.26 -16.25 5.50
N LYS A 98 6.45 -15.32 4.55
CA LYS A 98 5.55 -15.07 3.44
C LYS A 98 6.05 -15.60 2.10
N VAL A 99 7.27 -16.14 2.07
CA VAL A 99 7.88 -16.62 0.83
C VAL A 99 7.27 -17.94 0.41
N ASP A 100 6.65 -17.95 -0.75
CA ASP A 100 6.35 -19.16 -1.51
C ASP A 100 7.26 -19.19 -2.75
N PRO A 101 8.31 -20.03 -2.75
CA PRO A 101 9.26 -20.08 -3.86
C PRO A 101 8.63 -20.52 -5.19
N GLU A 102 7.59 -21.36 -5.16
CA GLU A 102 6.91 -21.81 -6.39
C GLU A 102 6.22 -20.66 -7.11
N VAL A 103 5.75 -19.67 -6.32
CA VAL A 103 5.03 -18.49 -6.83
C VAL A 103 5.98 -17.35 -7.16
N LEU A 104 6.98 -17.09 -6.31
CA LEU A 104 7.86 -15.92 -6.46
C LEU A 104 9.03 -16.15 -7.43
N GLU A 105 9.56 -17.37 -7.55
CA GLU A 105 10.73 -17.64 -8.41
C GLU A 105 10.49 -17.31 -9.90
N PRO A 106 9.32 -17.60 -10.48
CA PRO A 106 9.03 -17.22 -11.87
C PRO A 106 8.98 -15.72 -12.10
N LEU A 107 8.76 -14.93 -11.05
CA LEU A 107 8.64 -13.47 -11.10
C LEU A 107 9.95 -12.74 -10.78
N VAL A 108 11.02 -13.46 -10.46
CA VAL A 108 12.33 -12.85 -10.25
C VAL A 108 12.78 -12.16 -11.53
N ASP A 109 13.29 -10.94 -11.37
CA ASP A 109 13.66 -10.01 -12.45
C ASP A 109 12.49 -9.48 -13.31
N GLN A 110 11.24 -9.75 -12.93
CA GLN A 110 10.06 -9.21 -13.59
C GLN A 110 9.53 -7.96 -12.88
N GLU A 111 8.78 -7.17 -13.63
CA GLU A 111 8.00 -6.06 -13.08
C GLU A 111 6.79 -6.59 -12.31
N VAL A 112 6.60 -6.05 -11.12
CA VAL A 112 5.48 -6.34 -10.22
C VAL A 112 4.89 -5.04 -9.69
N VAL A 113 3.74 -5.12 -9.03
CA VAL A 113 3.17 -3.99 -8.31
C VAL A 113 3.22 -4.28 -6.81
N LEU A 114 3.93 -3.41 -6.08
CA LEU A 114 3.95 -3.43 -4.62
C LEU A 114 2.72 -2.70 -4.09
N GLY A 115 1.90 -3.41 -3.33
CA GLY A 115 0.76 -2.87 -2.61
C GLY A 115 1.10 -2.60 -1.15
N VAL A 116 0.83 -1.39 -0.68
CA VAL A 116 1.06 -1.00 0.73
C VAL A 116 -0.13 -0.21 1.23
N ARG A 117 -0.75 -0.68 2.31
CA ARG A 117 -1.84 0.07 2.93
C ARG A 117 -1.32 1.31 3.66
N PRO A 118 -2.09 2.41 3.70
CA PRO A 118 -1.67 3.66 4.35
C PRO A 118 -1.21 3.48 5.80
N GLU A 119 -1.84 2.61 6.57
CA GLU A 119 -1.47 2.33 7.96
C GLU A 119 -0.23 1.43 8.12
N CYS A 120 0.31 0.93 7.02
CA CYS A 120 1.55 0.13 7.01
C CYS A 120 2.77 0.97 6.62
N ILE A 121 2.60 2.28 6.52
CA ILE A 121 3.68 3.26 6.34
C ILE A 121 3.81 4.03 7.65
N HIS A 122 4.96 3.88 8.30
CA HIS A 122 5.23 4.35 9.65
C HIS A 122 6.20 5.52 9.69
N ASP A 123 5.86 6.56 10.43
CA ASP A 123 6.73 7.72 10.71
C ASP A 123 7.30 7.69 12.14
N GLU A 124 6.85 6.74 12.98
CA GLU A 124 7.26 6.67 14.38
C GLU A 124 8.76 6.36 14.52
N PRO A 125 9.51 7.14 15.32
CA PRO A 125 10.93 6.92 15.54
C PRO A 125 11.28 5.52 16.06
N ALA A 126 10.40 4.92 16.86
CA ALA A 126 10.59 3.59 17.41
C ALA A 126 10.53 2.51 16.30
N PHE A 127 9.65 2.65 15.32
CA PHE A 127 9.56 1.76 14.18
C PHE A 127 10.75 1.97 13.23
N LEU A 128 11.07 3.22 12.92
CA LEU A 128 12.20 3.59 12.07
C LEU A 128 13.54 3.06 12.60
N ALA A 129 13.74 3.08 13.92
CA ALA A 129 14.96 2.57 14.55
C ALA A 129 15.14 1.05 14.43
N GLN A 130 14.04 0.30 14.24
CA GLN A 130 14.05 -1.15 14.12
C GLN A 130 13.96 -1.61 12.65
N ALA A 131 13.58 -0.73 11.74
CA ALA A 131 13.43 -1.04 10.34
C ALA A 131 14.80 -1.34 9.70
N THR A 132 14.97 -2.56 9.21
CA THR A 132 16.18 -3.01 8.48
C THR A 132 16.05 -2.87 6.98
N THR A 133 14.83 -2.64 6.48
CA THR A 133 14.47 -2.52 5.07
C THR A 133 13.22 -1.63 4.92
N GLY A 134 12.90 -1.18 3.72
CA GLY A 134 11.69 -0.41 3.45
C GLY A 134 11.71 1.03 3.96
N VAL A 135 12.87 1.54 4.37
CA VAL A 135 13.00 2.94 4.81
C VAL A 135 13.14 3.83 3.58
N ILE A 136 12.26 4.81 3.46
CA ILE A 136 12.19 5.74 2.32
C ILE A 136 12.22 7.19 2.79
N ASN A 137 12.82 8.05 1.98
CA ASN A 137 12.80 9.49 2.19
C ASN A 137 11.69 10.08 1.31
N THR A 138 10.86 10.90 1.90
CA THR A 138 9.71 11.50 1.22
C THR A 138 9.63 12.98 1.53
N THR A 139 8.91 13.71 0.68
CA THR A 139 8.49 15.08 0.94
C THR A 139 6.99 15.07 1.19
N VAL A 140 6.54 15.74 2.24
CA VAL A 140 5.11 15.87 2.56
C VAL A 140 4.49 16.92 1.64
N GLU A 141 3.51 16.54 0.85
CA GLU A 141 2.78 17.48 -0.01
C GLU A 141 1.57 18.08 0.69
N VAL A 142 0.78 17.21 1.35
CA VAL A 142 -0.44 17.63 2.06
C VAL A 142 -0.54 16.86 3.38
N THR A 143 -1.11 17.51 4.39
CA THR A 143 -1.46 16.91 5.68
C THR A 143 -2.94 17.14 5.94
N GLU A 144 -3.69 16.07 6.17
CA GLU A 144 -5.12 16.11 6.52
C GLU A 144 -5.33 15.55 7.93
N MET A 145 -5.73 16.42 8.86
CA MET A 145 -6.02 16.03 10.25
C MET A 145 -7.47 15.57 10.36
N MET A 146 -7.67 14.27 10.61
CA MET A 146 -9.00 13.64 10.72
C MET A 146 -9.45 13.48 12.17
N GLY A 147 -8.75 14.10 13.13
CA GLY A 147 -9.05 14.04 14.55
C GLY A 147 -8.38 12.85 15.24
N ALA A 148 -8.82 11.63 14.99
CA ALA A 148 -8.24 10.43 15.59
C ALA A 148 -6.97 9.95 14.88
N GLU A 149 -6.75 10.39 13.64
CA GLU A 149 -5.64 10.02 12.78
C GLU A 149 -5.29 11.17 11.84
N THR A 150 -4.12 11.13 11.23
CA THR A 150 -3.67 12.11 10.23
C THR A 150 -3.29 11.38 8.94
N TYR A 151 -3.77 11.87 7.81
CA TYR A 151 -3.34 11.41 6.49
C TYR A 151 -2.23 12.31 5.96
N LEU A 152 -1.14 11.70 5.56
CA LEU A 152 -0.02 12.36 4.90
C LEU A 152 0.02 11.94 3.44
N TYR A 153 -0.03 12.92 2.55
CA TYR A 153 0.23 12.71 1.13
C TYR A 153 1.70 13.00 0.88
N LEU A 154 2.43 11.97 0.50
CA LEU A 154 3.88 11.95 0.43
C LEU A 154 4.33 11.80 -1.01
N ASN A 155 5.40 12.49 -1.37
CA ASN A 155 6.10 12.30 -2.62
C ASN A 155 7.45 11.62 -2.36
N CYS A 156 7.65 10.46 -2.97
CA CYS A 156 8.89 9.71 -2.95
C CYS A 156 9.46 9.64 -4.37
N GLU A 157 10.35 10.57 -4.73
CA GLU A 157 10.99 10.60 -6.05
C GLU A 157 9.97 10.54 -7.22
N GLY A 158 8.83 11.22 -7.08
CA GLY A 158 7.74 11.25 -8.06
C GLY A 158 6.65 10.18 -7.84
N ILE A 159 6.85 9.25 -6.93
CA ILE A 159 5.85 8.27 -6.52
C ILE A 159 4.97 8.90 -5.43
N GLN A 160 3.67 8.93 -5.68
CA GLN A 160 2.68 9.45 -4.73
C GLN A 160 2.27 8.35 -3.74
N LEU A 161 2.38 8.62 -2.46
CA LEU A 161 2.02 7.71 -1.38
C LEU A 161 1.08 8.39 -0.40
N THR A 162 0.14 7.65 0.14
CA THR A 162 -0.68 8.08 1.27
C THR A 162 -0.29 7.27 2.50
N ALA A 163 0.07 7.93 3.59
CA ALA A 163 0.30 7.30 4.88
C ALA A 163 -0.78 7.72 5.87
N ARG A 164 -1.15 6.79 6.76
CA ARG A 164 -2.05 7.04 7.88
C ARG A 164 -1.26 6.94 9.17
N VAL A 165 -1.06 8.08 9.81
CA VAL A 165 -0.19 8.23 10.97
C VAL A 165 -0.95 8.70 12.21
N SER A 166 -0.27 8.66 13.36
CA SER A 166 -0.81 9.18 14.61
C SER A 166 -1.16 10.68 14.50
N PRO A 167 -2.26 11.15 15.14
CA PRO A 167 -2.60 12.57 15.18
C PRO A 167 -1.57 13.41 15.95
N ARG A 168 -0.59 12.78 16.59
CA ARG A 168 0.53 13.45 17.28
C ARG A 168 1.71 13.76 16.36
N SER A 169 1.67 13.32 15.10
CA SER A 169 2.68 13.66 14.11
C SER A 169 2.60 15.17 13.82
N ASP A 170 3.65 15.93 14.16
CA ASP A 170 3.72 17.39 13.94
C ASP A 170 4.41 17.68 12.59
N VAL A 171 3.92 17.05 11.55
CA VAL A 171 4.47 17.12 10.20
C VAL A 171 3.67 18.13 9.36
N ARG A 172 4.38 18.98 8.63
CA ARG A 172 3.80 20.05 7.81
C ARG A 172 4.06 19.81 6.33
N PRO A 173 3.24 20.40 5.46
CA PRO A 173 3.53 20.44 4.03
C PRO A 173 4.93 20.99 3.74
N GLN A 174 5.65 20.34 2.83
CA GLN A 174 7.04 20.56 2.40
C GLN A 174 8.12 20.08 3.38
N ASP A 175 7.78 19.48 4.50
CA ASP A 175 8.76 18.82 5.35
C ASP A 175 9.35 17.58 4.65
N GLU A 176 10.65 17.37 4.82
CA GLU A 176 11.28 16.09 4.49
C GLU A 176 10.97 15.10 5.61
N LEU A 177 10.35 13.99 5.25
CA LEU A 177 9.95 12.96 6.21
C LEU A 177 10.56 11.62 5.82
N LYS A 178 11.18 10.97 6.78
CA LYS A 178 11.59 9.57 6.64
C LYS A 178 10.48 8.68 7.17
N VAL A 179 10.03 7.72 6.34
CA VAL A 179 9.03 6.73 6.74
C VAL A 179 9.54 5.33 6.44
N ALA A 180 8.93 4.33 7.04
CA ALA A 180 9.25 2.92 6.79
C ALA A 180 8.00 2.13 6.43
N ILE A 181 8.11 1.29 5.42
CA ILE A 181 7.09 0.32 5.02
C ILE A 181 7.24 -0.92 5.90
N ASP A 182 6.14 -1.40 6.51
CA ASP A 182 6.14 -2.68 7.23
C ASP A 182 6.24 -3.85 6.25
N PRO A 183 7.35 -4.58 6.21
CA PRO A 183 7.54 -5.67 5.26
C PRO A 183 6.61 -6.87 5.52
N ASN A 184 6.05 -6.99 6.74
CA ASN A 184 5.10 -8.05 7.07
C ASN A 184 3.69 -7.80 6.52
N ARG A 185 3.42 -6.60 6.04
CA ARG A 185 2.11 -6.17 5.59
C ARG A 185 2.10 -5.63 4.15
N ILE A 186 3.09 -6.02 3.38
CA ILE A 186 3.12 -5.75 1.94
C ILE A 186 2.30 -6.77 1.18
N HIS A 187 1.81 -6.35 0.02
CA HIS A 187 1.20 -7.19 -1.00
C HIS A 187 2.03 -7.09 -2.28
N ILE A 188 2.07 -8.16 -3.05
CA ILE A 188 2.70 -8.15 -4.38
C ILE A 188 1.65 -8.62 -5.37
N PHE A 189 1.50 -7.88 -6.46
CA PHE A 189 0.62 -8.21 -7.55
C PHE A 189 1.43 -8.39 -8.83
N ASP A 190 1.04 -9.35 -9.63
CA ASP A 190 1.56 -9.53 -10.97
C ASP A 190 1.14 -8.34 -11.84
N LYS A 191 2.10 -7.75 -12.56
CA LYS A 191 1.90 -6.51 -13.32
C LYS A 191 0.92 -6.67 -14.48
N GLU A 192 0.91 -7.85 -15.13
CA GLU A 192 0.10 -8.09 -16.33
C GLU A 192 -1.32 -8.56 -15.98
N THR A 193 -1.42 -9.47 -15.02
CA THR A 193 -2.70 -10.10 -14.66
C THR A 193 -3.43 -9.38 -13.55
N GLU A 194 -2.78 -8.44 -12.85
CA GLU A 194 -3.25 -7.74 -11.65
C GLU A 194 -3.59 -8.68 -10.48
N LYS A 195 -3.28 -9.97 -10.57
CA LYS A 195 -3.56 -10.95 -9.52
C LYS A 195 -2.57 -10.83 -8.37
N ALA A 196 -3.07 -11.09 -7.17
CA ALA A 196 -2.23 -11.18 -5.99
C ALA A 196 -1.29 -12.39 -6.12
N VAL A 197 -0.02 -12.15 -5.85
CA VAL A 197 1.07 -13.12 -5.83
C VAL A 197 1.48 -13.38 -4.37
N LEU A 198 1.38 -12.33 -3.56
CA LEU A 198 1.68 -12.36 -2.14
C LEU A 198 0.74 -11.38 -1.41
N ASN A 199 0.16 -11.85 -0.31
CA ASN A 199 -0.66 -11.05 0.61
C ASN A 199 -0.06 -10.98 2.01
#